data_da599581e50ba3ec90c3ee47fec01ae7
#
_entry.id   da599581e50ba3ec90c3ee47fec01ae7
#
_cell.length_a   1.000
_cell.length_b   1.000
_cell.length_c   1.000
_cell.angle_alpha   90.00
_cell.angle_beta   90.00
_cell.angle_gamma   90.00
#
_symmetry.space_group_name_H-M   'P 1'
#
loop_
_entity.id
_entity.type
_entity.pdbx_description
1 polymer ?
#
loop_
_entity_poly.entity_id
_entity_poly.type
_entity_poly.pdbx_seq_one_letter_code
_entity_poly.pdbx_strand_id
1 'polypeptide(L)'
;YVLASTSKIKAGTAIMQMQARTPTMVAMTAMSLNALSGNRFLLGIGPSGPQVVEGWYGQAYGKPLTRTKEYISVIKQVIAREGPLEHDGELYQFPYRGEGSSGLGKPLKSILHSTSEVKIYTASITPAGLRCAGEVSDGVFPIWMNPDKFEIIGQHVEEGFAKADGEKSYDNFDVAPFVPVAMGDKDFCTMAMKPMFALYIGGMGAKSKNFYNDYAKRLGYEEAAETIQDLYLDGKKEEAALA
;
A
#
# COMPACT_ATOMS: atom_id res chain seq x y z
N TYR A 1 -3.15 14.03 15.09
CA TYR A 1 -4.30 14.28 15.96
C TYR A 1 -4.76 13.01 16.68
N VAL A 2 -5.17 11.94 15.97
CA VAL A 2 -5.67 10.69 16.60
C VAL A 2 -4.71 10.13 17.64
N LEU A 3 -3.44 10.00 17.28
CA LEU A 3 -2.41 9.49 18.20
C LEU A 3 -2.16 10.39 19.41
N ALA A 4 -2.33 11.72 19.27
CA ALA A 4 -2.21 12.67 20.37
C ALA A 4 -3.42 12.68 21.30
N SER A 5 -4.61 12.34 20.77
CA SER A 5 -5.88 12.37 21.52
C SER A 5 -6.26 11.01 22.12
N THR A 6 -5.44 9.98 21.91
CA THR A 6 -5.69 8.61 22.39
C THR A 6 -4.43 8.01 23.00
N SER A 7 -4.58 6.97 23.81
CA SER A 7 -3.46 6.33 24.52
C SER A 7 -3.24 4.84 24.16
N LYS A 8 -4.18 4.20 23.49
CA LYS A 8 -4.14 2.76 23.22
C LYS A 8 -4.20 2.43 21.73
N ILE A 9 -5.04 3.13 20.97
CA ILE A 9 -5.25 2.83 19.56
C ILE A 9 -3.98 3.05 18.77
N LYS A 10 -3.68 2.14 17.87
CA LYS A 10 -2.68 2.33 16.82
C LYS A 10 -3.32 3.09 15.67
N ALA A 11 -2.57 3.94 15.01
CA ALA A 11 -3.03 4.62 13.81
C ALA A 11 -1.94 4.57 12.74
N GLY A 12 -2.37 4.44 11.49
CA GLY A 12 -1.46 4.35 10.36
C GLY A 12 -1.97 5.07 9.13
N THR A 13 -1.11 5.20 8.14
CA THR A 13 -1.52 5.65 6.82
C THR A 13 -2.13 4.48 6.03
N ALA A 14 -3.29 4.70 5.39
CA ALA A 14 -3.94 3.70 4.55
C ALA A 14 -4.45 4.34 3.25
N ILE A 15 -3.58 4.69 2.41
CA ILE A 15 -2.11 4.56 2.38
C ILE A 15 -1.45 5.91 2.11
N MET A 16 -0.16 5.99 2.36
CA MET A 16 0.67 7.05 1.81
C MET A 16 1.24 6.60 0.46
N GLN A 17 1.05 7.42 -0.54
CA GLN A 17 1.53 7.13 -1.90
C GLN A 17 3.02 7.39 -2.02
N MET A 18 3.76 6.39 -2.51
CA MET A 18 5.23 6.45 -2.55
C MET A 18 5.76 7.56 -3.46
N GLN A 19 5.08 7.84 -4.58
CA GLN A 19 5.52 8.88 -5.52
C GLN A 19 5.29 10.31 -5.01
N ALA A 20 4.45 10.49 -3.99
CA ALA A 20 4.18 11.80 -3.41
C ALA A 20 5.29 12.30 -2.46
N ARG A 21 6.16 11.41 -1.98
CA ARG A 21 7.20 11.75 -0.99
C ARG A 21 8.46 10.91 -1.19
N THR A 22 9.62 11.48 -0.86
CA THR A 22 10.87 10.73 -0.87
C THR A 22 10.92 9.71 0.28
N PRO A 23 11.56 8.55 0.10
CA PRO A 23 11.62 7.52 1.14
C PRO A 23 12.33 8.00 2.42
N THR A 24 13.31 8.88 2.29
CA THR A 24 14.01 9.47 3.44
C THR A 24 13.11 10.38 4.28
N MET A 25 12.30 11.23 3.62
CA MET A 25 11.30 12.07 4.31
C MET A 25 10.27 11.21 5.04
N VAL A 26 9.82 10.14 4.39
CA VAL A 26 8.86 9.21 4.98
C VAL A 26 9.42 8.49 6.19
N ALA A 27 10.66 7.99 6.10
CA ALA A 27 11.33 7.35 7.23
C ALA A 27 11.41 8.29 8.44
N MET A 28 11.88 9.51 8.26
CA MET A 28 11.98 10.50 9.35
C MET A 28 10.60 10.88 9.92
N THR A 29 9.59 11.03 9.07
CA THR A 29 8.21 11.29 9.51
C THR A 29 7.67 10.13 10.34
N ALA A 30 7.86 8.90 9.87
CA ALA A 30 7.40 7.71 10.57
C ALA A 30 8.10 7.54 11.92
N MET A 31 9.42 7.75 11.99
CA MET A 31 10.18 7.73 13.24
C MET A 31 9.64 8.76 14.24
N SER A 32 9.39 9.99 13.78
CA SER A 32 8.86 11.07 14.62
C SER A 32 7.46 10.75 15.16
N LEU A 33 6.55 10.29 14.29
CA LEU A 33 5.19 9.92 14.69
C LEU A 33 5.19 8.71 15.63
N ASN A 34 6.06 7.74 15.39
CA ASN A 34 6.19 6.57 16.24
C ASN A 34 6.69 6.96 17.65
N ALA A 35 7.72 7.78 17.74
CA ALA A 35 8.24 8.27 19.02
C ALA A 35 7.20 9.10 19.78
N LEU A 36 6.56 10.08 19.13
CA LEU A 36 5.54 10.94 19.74
C LEU A 36 4.28 10.18 20.19
N SER A 37 3.98 9.05 19.58
CA SER A 37 2.80 8.27 19.92
C SER A 37 3.04 7.13 20.93
N GLY A 38 4.28 6.95 21.39
CA GLY A 38 4.64 5.78 22.22
C GLY A 38 4.53 4.47 21.43
N ASN A 39 5.09 4.46 20.23
CA ASN A 39 5.21 3.30 19.33
C ASN A 39 3.85 2.76 18.80
N ARG A 40 2.89 3.67 18.55
CA ARG A 40 1.55 3.32 18.04
C ARG A 40 1.32 3.71 16.58
N PHE A 41 2.35 4.18 15.88
CA PHE A 41 2.26 4.52 14.46
C PHE A 41 2.56 3.32 13.56
N LEU A 42 1.75 3.14 12.51
CA LEU A 42 1.95 2.14 11.46
C LEU A 42 2.13 2.84 10.11
N LEU A 43 3.15 2.44 9.37
CA LEU A 43 3.42 3.02 8.06
C LEU A 43 2.80 2.18 6.95
N GLY A 44 1.63 2.58 6.45
CA GLY A 44 1.03 1.98 5.27
C GLY A 44 1.40 2.73 4.00
N ILE A 45 1.94 2.05 3.01
CA ILE A 45 2.38 2.61 1.72
C ILE A 45 1.79 1.85 0.54
N GLY A 46 1.79 2.50 -0.62
CA GLY A 46 1.35 1.85 -1.87
C GLY A 46 1.77 2.63 -3.11
N PRO A 47 1.82 1.95 -4.27
CA PRO A 47 2.25 2.56 -5.53
C PRO A 47 1.17 3.42 -6.19
N SER A 48 -0.06 3.43 -5.68
CA SER A 48 -1.23 4.02 -6.35
C SER A 48 -1.49 3.40 -7.74
N GLY A 49 -2.30 4.06 -8.58
CA GLY A 49 -2.55 3.65 -9.96
C GLY A 49 -1.91 4.61 -10.96
N PRO A 50 -1.74 4.18 -12.22
CA PRO A 50 -1.14 5.02 -13.26
C PRO A 50 -1.89 6.33 -13.47
N GLN A 51 -3.22 6.34 -13.35
CA GLN A 51 -4.03 7.55 -13.52
C GLN A 51 -3.66 8.65 -12.50
N VAL A 52 -3.37 8.25 -11.26
CA VAL A 52 -2.95 9.20 -10.21
C VAL A 52 -1.48 9.57 -10.36
N VAL A 53 -0.61 8.58 -10.59
CA VAL A 53 0.83 8.82 -10.65
C VAL A 53 1.20 9.68 -11.86
N GLU A 54 0.65 9.36 -13.03
CA GLU A 54 0.94 10.10 -14.26
C GLU A 54 0.09 11.35 -14.38
N GLY A 55 -1.22 11.25 -14.07
CA GLY A 55 -2.17 12.35 -14.25
C GLY A 55 -2.13 13.40 -13.14
N TRP A 56 -1.74 13.07 -11.92
CA TRP A 56 -1.77 13.98 -10.79
C TRP A 56 -0.38 14.35 -10.26
N TYR A 57 0.55 13.38 -10.20
CA TYR A 57 1.91 13.65 -9.74
C TYR A 57 2.88 13.99 -10.87
N GLY A 58 2.49 13.81 -12.15
CA GLY A 58 3.34 14.10 -13.31
C GLY A 58 4.61 13.24 -13.34
N GLN A 59 4.54 12.00 -12.85
CA GLN A 59 5.65 11.08 -12.79
C GLN A 59 5.35 9.80 -13.57
N ALA A 60 6.36 9.15 -14.12
CA ALA A 60 6.18 7.85 -14.75
C ALA A 60 5.74 6.79 -13.71
N TYR A 61 4.70 6.03 -14.04
CA TYR A 61 4.27 4.90 -13.20
C TYR A 61 5.34 3.82 -13.12
N GLY A 62 5.92 3.46 -14.24
CA GLY A 62 7.11 2.61 -14.37
C GLY A 62 6.93 1.22 -13.75
N LYS A 63 7.88 0.83 -12.91
CA LYS A 63 7.99 -0.50 -12.28
C LYS A 63 7.54 -0.44 -10.81
N PRO A 64 6.25 -0.57 -10.50
CA PRO A 64 5.73 -0.35 -9.14
C PRO A 64 6.30 -1.33 -8.11
N LEU A 65 6.56 -2.58 -8.46
CA LEU A 65 7.10 -3.57 -7.53
C LEU A 65 8.58 -3.30 -7.20
N THR A 66 9.40 -2.97 -8.20
CA THR A 66 10.79 -2.55 -8.00
C THR A 66 10.82 -1.31 -7.12
N ARG A 67 9.96 -0.34 -7.42
CA ARG A 67 9.81 0.88 -6.59
C ARG A 67 9.47 0.54 -5.14
N THR A 68 8.54 -0.36 -4.90
CA THR A 68 8.14 -0.77 -3.55
C THR A 68 9.32 -1.37 -2.78
N LYS A 69 10.05 -2.28 -3.41
CA LYS A 69 11.22 -2.94 -2.79
C LYS A 69 12.32 -1.94 -2.43
N GLU A 70 12.72 -1.11 -3.37
CA GLU A 70 13.76 -0.10 -3.14
C GLU A 70 13.33 0.95 -2.12
N TYR A 71 12.08 1.41 -2.20
CA TYR A 71 11.52 2.39 -1.27
C TYR A 71 11.54 1.88 0.18
N ILE A 72 11.11 0.63 0.40
CA ILE A 72 11.14 -0.01 1.73
C ILE A 72 12.59 -0.23 2.18
N SER A 73 13.47 -0.68 1.30
CA SER A 73 14.89 -0.85 1.60
C SER A 73 15.51 0.46 2.11
N VAL A 74 15.28 1.57 1.41
CA VAL A 74 15.79 2.88 1.83
C VAL A 74 15.19 3.30 3.18
N ILE A 75 13.89 3.11 3.41
CA ILE A 75 13.25 3.41 4.70
C ILE A 75 13.90 2.61 5.83
N LYS A 76 14.07 1.30 5.64
CA LYS A 76 14.67 0.41 6.65
C LYS A 76 16.12 0.82 6.97
N GLN A 77 16.92 1.17 5.96
CA GLN A 77 18.29 1.68 6.16
C GLN A 77 18.32 2.98 6.98
N VAL A 78 17.42 3.93 6.67
CA VAL A 78 17.33 5.20 7.42
C VAL A 78 16.92 4.97 8.87
N ILE A 79 15.98 4.06 9.13
CA ILE A 79 15.49 3.73 10.48
C ILE A 79 16.57 2.98 11.28
N ALA A 80 17.23 1.99 10.68
CA ALA A 80 18.28 1.19 11.31
C ALA A 80 19.49 2.05 11.70
N ARG A 81 19.78 3.08 10.88
CA ARG A 81 20.85 4.05 11.15
C ARG A 81 22.23 3.41 11.42
N GLU A 82 22.49 2.25 10.86
CA GLU A 82 23.78 1.55 11.03
C GLU A 82 24.94 2.33 10.36
N GLY A 83 24.68 2.94 9.21
CA GLY A 83 25.63 3.75 8.45
C GLY A 83 24.97 4.97 7.81
N PRO A 84 25.74 5.81 7.09
CA PRO A 84 25.21 6.76 6.14
C PRO A 84 24.38 6.02 5.06
N LEU A 85 23.32 6.67 4.55
CA LEU A 85 22.47 6.08 3.53
C LEU A 85 23.21 5.97 2.19
N GLU A 86 23.37 4.75 1.72
CA GLU A 86 23.84 4.42 0.38
C GLU A 86 22.89 3.42 -0.27
N HIS A 87 22.43 3.75 -1.45
CA HIS A 87 21.53 2.88 -2.24
C HIS A 87 21.75 3.12 -3.73
N ASP A 88 22.04 2.09 -4.46
CA ASP A 88 22.25 2.13 -5.91
C ASP A 88 21.22 1.21 -6.59
N GLY A 89 19.96 1.65 -6.57
CA GLY A 89 18.83 0.95 -7.16
C GLY A 89 18.53 1.42 -8.59
N GLU A 90 17.58 0.77 -9.20
CA GLU A 90 17.12 1.12 -10.54
C GLU A 90 16.32 2.45 -10.54
N LEU A 91 15.53 2.69 -9.49
CA LEU A 91 14.61 3.82 -9.38
C LEU A 91 15.03 4.84 -8.32
N TYR A 92 15.81 4.42 -7.35
CA TYR A 92 16.34 5.29 -6.30
C TYR A 92 17.86 5.16 -6.20
N GLN A 93 18.53 6.32 -6.18
CA GLN A 93 19.97 6.40 -6.03
C GLN A 93 20.32 7.39 -4.91
N PHE A 94 21.05 6.92 -3.90
CA PHE A 94 21.51 7.74 -2.79
C PHE A 94 23.02 7.52 -2.54
N PRO A 95 23.89 8.56 -2.65
CA PRO A 95 23.56 9.89 -3.16
C PRO A 95 23.25 9.86 -4.67
N TYR A 96 22.45 10.81 -5.12
CA TYR A 96 22.10 10.92 -6.52
C TYR A 96 23.33 11.31 -7.39
N ARG A 97 23.57 10.54 -8.46
CA ARG A 97 24.70 10.72 -9.38
C ARG A 97 24.27 10.82 -10.86
N GLY A 98 22.95 10.86 -11.11
CA GLY A 98 22.40 10.93 -12.45
C GLY A 98 22.49 12.30 -13.09
N GLU A 99 21.79 12.46 -14.21
CA GLU A 99 21.70 13.72 -14.96
C GLU A 99 21.23 14.88 -14.05
N GLY A 100 21.87 16.04 -14.18
CA GLY A 100 21.58 17.21 -13.35
C GLY A 100 22.20 17.17 -11.93
N SER A 101 22.96 16.14 -11.58
CA SER A 101 23.70 16.12 -10.31
C SER A 101 24.74 17.24 -10.26
N SER A 102 24.82 17.93 -9.11
CA SER A 102 25.89 18.91 -8.84
C SER A 102 27.24 18.24 -8.54
N GLY A 103 27.27 16.92 -8.33
CA GLY A 103 28.46 16.19 -7.86
C GLY A 103 28.82 16.42 -6.38
N LEU A 104 28.06 17.24 -5.65
CA LEU A 104 28.30 17.56 -4.24
C LEU A 104 27.56 16.63 -3.26
N GLY A 105 26.68 15.77 -3.77
CA GLY A 105 25.95 14.79 -2.96
C GLY A 105 26.91 13.81 -2.29
N LYS A 106 26.70 13.59 -0.99
CA LYS A 106 27.43 12.60 -0.21
C LYS A 106 26.47 11.80 0.67
N PRO A 107 26.83 10.58 1.07
CA PRO A 107 26.01 9.78 1.98
C PRO A 107 25.75 10.54 3.30
N LEU A 108 24.49 10.57 3.71
CA LEU A 108 24.07 11.25 4.93
C LEU A 108 23.40 10.26 5.88
N LYS A 109 23.43 10.57 7.16
CA LYS A 109 22.78 9.79 8.21
C LYS A 109 21.73 10.66 8.90
N SER A 110 20.55 10.10 9.17
CA SER A 110 19.52 10.81 9.94
C SER A 110 20.04 11.24 11.31
N ILE A 111 19.70 12.45 11.77
CA ILE A 111 19.93 12.88 13.14
C ILE A 111 18.92 12.29 14.11
N LEU A 112 17.77 11.84 13.62
CA LEU A 112 16.78 11.16 14.44
C LEU A 112 17.23 9.74 14.76
N HIS A 113 16.94 9.31 15.98
CA HIS A 113 17.11 7.94 16.42
C HIS A 113 15.73 7.29 16.54
N SER A 114 15.57 6.09 16.00
CA SER A 114 14.34 5.34 16.21
C SER A 114 14.23 4.90 17.67
N THR A 115 13.07 5.02 18.25
CA THR A 115 12.78 4.54 19.62
C THR A 115 12.34 3.08 19.62
N SER A 116 11.89 2.59 18.48
CA SER A 116 11.49 1.20 18.26
C SER A 116 11.33 0.95 16.76
N GLU A 117 11.05 -0.30 16.41
CA GLU A 117 10.68 -0.69 15.07
C GLU A 117 9.42 0.06 14.58
N VAL A 118 9.44 0.53 13.34
CA VAL A 118 8.27 1.06 12.63
C VAL A 118 7.79 -0.01 11.66
N LYS A 119 6.64 -0.59 11.91
CA LYS A 119 6.06 -1.59 11.01
C LYS A 119 5.59 -0.96 9.71
N ILE A 120 5.98 -1.57 8.60
CA ILE A 120 5.69 -1.13 7.23
C ILE A 120 4.70 -2.09 6.57
N TYR A 121 3.56 -1.56 6.15
CA TYR A 121 2.52 -2.31 5.44
C TYR A 121 2.40 -1.83 4.00
N THR A 122 2.14 -2.75 3.08
CA THR A 122 1.85 -2.41 1.69
C THR A 122 0.39 -2.69 1.34
N ALA A 123 -0.24 -1.78 0.61
CA ALA A 123 -1.55 -2.04 0.04
C ALA A 123 -1.39 -2.89 -1.23
N SER A 124 -1.91 -4.12 -1.20
CA SER A 124 -1.77 -5.07 -2.30
C SER A 124 -2.95 -6.01 -2.38
N ILE A 125 -3.44 -6.23 -3.60
CA ILE A 125 -4.49 -7.21 -3.93
C ILE A 125 -4.12 -8.07 -5.14
N THR A 126 -3.10 -7.68 -5.92
CA THR A 126 -2.64 -8.47 -7.06
C THR A 126 -1.70 -9.59 -6.61
N PRO A 127 -1.66 -10.75 -7.28
CA PRO A 127 -0.73 -11.83 -6.96
C PRO A 127 0.73 -11.38 -6.82
N ALA A 128 1.21 -10.57 -7.77
CA ALA A 128 2.58 -10.05 -7.72
C ALA A 128 2.81 -9.03 -6.59
N GLY A 129 1.81 -8.20 -6.30
CA GLY A 129 1.86 -7.26 -5.17
C GLY A 129 1.86 -7.96 -3.82
N LEU A 130 1.05 -9.02 -3.67
CA LEU A 130 1.00 -9.84 -2.45
C LEU A 130 2.33 -10.57 -2.20
N ARG A 131 2.95 -11.12 -3.26
CA ARG A 131 4.31 -11.69 -3.16
C ARG A 131 5.33 -10.65 -2.72
N CYS A 132 5.29 -9.46 -3.32
CA CYS A 132 6.16 -8.36 -2.92
C CYS A 132 5.94 -7.97 -1.46
N ALA A 133 4.68 -7.88 -1.00
CA ALA A 133 4.36 -7.61 0.39
C ALA A 133 4.98 -8.66 1.34
N GLY A 134 4.76 -9.94 1.07
CA GLY A 134 5.35 -11.03 1.84
C GLY A 134 6.88 -10.98 1.89
N GLU A 135 7.52 -10.59 0.79
CA GLU A 135 8.97 -10.52 0.70
C GLU A 135 9.59 -9.37 1.53
N VAL A 136 9.05 -8.15 1.44
CA VAL A 136 9.78 -6.96 1.91
C VAL A 136 9.11 -6.15 3.03
N SER A 137 7.81 -6.34 3.30
CA SER A 137 7.06 -5.57 4.31
C SER A 137 6.74 -6.38 5.57
N ASP A 138 6.21 -5.73 6.60
CA ASP A 138 5.85 -6.33 7.88
C ASP A 138 4.36 -6.66 7.95
N GLY A 139 3.63 -6.32 6.88
CA GLY A 139 2.22 -6.65 6.72
C GLY A 139 1.64 -6.17 5.40
N VAL A 140 0.39 -6.53 5.16
CA VAL A 140 -0.36 -6.20 3.95
C VAL A 140 -1.75 -5.66 4.30
N PHE A 141 -2.20 -4.66 3.54
CA PHE A 141 -3.56 -4.11 3.58
C PHE A 141 -4.36 -4.58 2.34
N PRO A 142 -4.98 -5.75 2.35
CA PRO A 142 -5.92 -6.10 1.30
C PRO A 142 -7.24 -5.36 1.52
N ILE A 143 -7.87 -4.92 0.42
CA ILE A 143 -9.24 -4.44 0.45
C ILE A 143 -10.20 -5.62 0.20
N TRP A 144 -11.38 -5.60 0.80
CA TRP A 144 -12.46 -6.57 0.56
C TRP A 144 -12.06 -8.04 0.76
N MET A 145 -11.19 -8.29 1.72
CA MET A 145 -10.79 -9.66 2.02
C MET A 145 -12.02 -10.48 2.47
N ASN A 146 -12.22 -11.62 1.80
CA ASN A 146 -13.16 -12.62 2.26
C ASN A 146 -12.42 -13.66 3.11
N PRO A 147 -12.71 -13.79 4.41
CA PRO A 147 -12.05 -14.77 5.28
C PRO A 147 -12.21 -16.22 4.80
N ASP A 148 -13.36 -16.55 4.20
CA ASP A 148 -13.65 -17.89 3.68
C ASP A 148 -12.86 -18.23 2.39
N LYS A 149 -12.17 -17.23 1.82
CA LYS A 149 -11.33 -17.36 0.62
C LYS A 149 -9.94 -16.76 0.85
N PHE A 150 -9.41 -16.95 2.06
CA PHE A 150 -8.12 -16.38 2.45
C PHE A 150 -6.98 -16.85 1.54
N GLU A 151 -7.08 -18.05 0.98
CA GLU A 151 -6.10 -18.60 0.04
C GLU A 151 -5.78 -17.69 -1.16
N ILE A 152 -6.76 -16.88 -1.62
CA ILE A 152 -6.58 -15.91 -2.72
C ILE A 152 -5.49 -14.86 -2.38
N ILE A 153 -5.28 -14.62 -1.10
CA ILE A 153 -4.26 -13.70 -0.58
C ILE A 153 -3.08 -14.50 -0.01
N GLY A 154 -3.39 -15.47 0.86
CA GLY A 154 -2.42 -16.18 1.69
C GLY A 154 -1.35 -16.90 0.88
N GLN A 155 -1.74 -17.67 -0.13
CA GLN A 155 -0.77 -18.39 -0.98
C GLN A 155 0.29 -17.47 -1.60
N HIS A 156 -0.08 -16.28 -2.03
CA HIS A 156 0.86 -15.34 -2.65
C HIS A 156 1.74 -14.62 -1.63
N VAL A 157 1.21 -14.37 -0.44
CA VAL A 157 2.01 -13.84 0.68
C VAL A 157 3.07 -14.85 1.09
N GLU A 158 2.71 -16.15 1.20
CA GLU A 158 3.62 -17.24 1.52
C GLU A 158 4.70 -17.45 0.44
N GLU A 159 4.34 -17.33 -0.84
CA GLU A 159 5.33 -17.29 -1.93
C GLU A 159 6.34 -16.12 -1.75
N GLY A 160 5.91 -15.03 -1.15
CA GLY A 160 6.74 -13.88 -0.77
C GLY A 160 7.65 -14.19 0.41
N PHE A 161 7.14 -14.85 1.44
CA PHE A 161 7.93 -15.28 2.60
C PHE A 161 9.14 -16.12 2.18
N ALA A 162 8.93 -17.03 1.22
CA ALA A 162 10.02 -17.87 0.70
C ALA A 162 11.13 -17.10 -0.03
N LYS A 163 10.93 -15.80 -0.32
CA LYS A 163 11.91 -14.91 -0.97
C LYS A 163 12.49 -13.87 -0.04
N ALA A 164 11.96 -13.78 1.17
CA ALA A 164 12.41 -12.79 2.14
C ALA A 164 13.82 -13.09 2.66
N ASP A 165 14.53 -12.03 3.01
CA ASP A 165 15.78 -12.16 3.76
C ASP A 165 15.43 -12.50 5.22
N GLY A 166 15.72 -13.74 5.64
CA GLY A 166 15.41 -14.24 6.97
C GLY A 166 14.08 -15.00 7.07
N GLU A 167 13.78 -15.48 8.27
CA GLU A 167 12.55 -16.24 8.53
C GLU A 167 11.33 -15.33 8.60
N LYS A 168 10.38 -15.57 7.70
CA LYS A 168 9.09 -14.91 7.67
C LYS A 168 7.94 -15.90 7.72
N SER A 169 6.93 -15.55 8.53
CA SER A 169 5.70 -16.31 8.69
C SER A 169 4.58 -15.39 9.18
N TYR A 170 3.38 -15.90 9.33
CA TYR A 170 2.27 -15.16 9.95
C TYR A 170 2.48 -14.83 11.43
N ASP A 171 3.51 -15.37 12.10
CA ASP A 171 3.85 -14.98 13.47
C ASP A 171 4.50 -13.60 13.53
N ASN A 172 5.13 -13.16 12.43
CA ASN A 172 5.80 -11.86 12.34
C ASN A 172 5.33 -10.99 11.16
N PHE A 173 4.25 -11.38 10.49
CA PHE A 173 3.63 -10.66 9.38
C PHE A 173 2.13 -10.50 9.59
N ASP A 174 1.64 -9.26 9.54
CA ASP A 174 0.24 -8.96 9.74
C ASP A 174 -0.54 -8.92 8.42
N VAL A 175 -1.71 -9.56 8.36
CA VAL A 175 -2.72 -9.31 7.32
C VAL A 175 -3.80 -8.44 7.92
N ALA A 176 -3.84 -7.18 7.54
CA ALA A 176 -4.72 -6.14 8.11
C ALA A 176 -5.70 -5.62 7.04
N PRO A 177 -6.83 -6.30 6.80
CA PRO A 177 -7.76 -5.91 5.77
C PRO A 177 -8.42 -4.56 6.07
N PHE A 178 -8.64 -3.77 5.02
CA PHE A 178 -9.51 -2.60 5.10
C PHE A 178 -10.97 -3.07 5.10
N VAL A 179 -11.64 -2.87 6.22
CA VAL A 179 -13.03 -3.31 6.44
C VAL A 179 -13.94 -2.09 6.60
N PRO A 180 -14.77 -1.77 5.60
CA PRO A 180 -15.81 -0.77 5.77
C PRO A 180 -16.85 -1.26 6.80
N VAL A 181 -17.25 -0.38 7.69
CA VAL A 181 -18.25 -0.68 8.72
C VAL A 181 -19.38 0.34 8.66
N ALA A 182 -20.61 -0.13 8.60
CA ALA A 182 -21.81 0.69 8.73
C ALA A 182 -22.70 0.12 9.85
N MET A 183 -23.30 1.00 10.63
CA MET A 183 -24.22 0.63 11.72
C MET A 183 -25.62 1.14 11.39
N GLY A 184 -26.63 0.27 11.58
CA GLY A 184 -28.02 0.59 11.33
C GLY A 184 -28.78 -0.60 10.74
N ASP A 185 -29.90 -0.31 10.09
CA ASP A 185 -30.66 -1.31 9.35
C ASP A 185 -29.80 -1.93 8.23
N LYS A 186 -29.93 -3.25 8.04
CA LYS A 186 -29.09 -4.02 7.11
C LYS A 186 -29.21 -3.52 5.67
N ASP A 187 -30.45 -3.28 5.22
CA ASP A 187 -30.68 -2.89 3.83
C ASP A 187 -30.16 -1.49 3.57
N PHE A 188 -30.38 -0.57 4.51
CA PHE A 188 -29.78 0.77 4.46
C PHE A 188 -28.26 0.72 4.41
N CYS A 189 -27.62 -0.04 5.30
CA CYS A 189 -26.17 -0.18 5.34
C CYS A 189 -25.62 -0.79 4.04
N THR A 190 -26.27 -1.83 3.52
CA THR A 190 -25.91 -2.46 2.24
C THR A 190 -25.99 -1.45 1.08
N MET A 191 -27.09 -0.72 0.99
CA MET A 191 -27.28 0.29 -0.05
C MET A 191 -26.26 1.44 0.04
N ALA A 192 -25.91 1.87 1.25
CA ALA A 192 -24.92 2.91 1.44
C ALA A 192 -23.51 2.51 0.97
N MET A 193 -23.18 1.22 0.98
CA MET A 193 -21.86 0.72 0.57
C MET A 193 -21.74 0.46 -0.94
N LYS A 194 -22.83 0.16 -1.63
CA LYS A 194 -22.84 -0.21 -3.05
C LYS A 194 -22.17 0.81 -3.98
N PRO A 195 -22.35 2.14 -3.84
CA PRO A 195 -21.68 3.12 -4.70
C PRO A 195 -20.16 3.06 -4.63
N MET A 196 -19.59 2.73 -3.45
CA MET A 196 -18.16 2.55 -3.29
C MET A 196 -17.66 1.33 -4.08
N PHE A 197 -18.35 0.20 -3.99
CA PHE A 197 -18.01 -0.98 -4.78
C PHE A 197 -18.09 -0.70 -6.28
N ALA A 198 -19.16 -0.04 -6.73
CA ALA A 198 -19.33 0.32 -8.14
C ALA A 198 -18.21 1.24 -8.65
N LEU A 199 -17.80 2.22 -7.84
CA LEU A 199 -16.66 3.09 -8.17
C LEU A 199 -15.37 2.29 -8.36
N TYR A 200 -15.05 1.42 -7.43
CA TYR A 200 -13.76 0.68 -7.48
C TYR A 200 -13.77 -0.39 -8.57
N ILE A 201 -14.81 -1.22 -8.61
CA ILE A 201 -14.92 -2.33 -9.58
C ILE A 201 -15.12 -1.80 -11.00
N GLY A 202 -15.91 -0.72 -11.14
CA GLY A 202 -16.24 -0.15 -12.45
C GLY A 202 -15.30 0.97 -12.90
N GLY A 203 -14.96 1.91 -12.02
CA GLY A 203 -14.39 3.20 -12.39
C GLY A 203 -12.91 3.43 -12.07
N MET A 204 -12.29 2.62 -11.21
CA MET A 204 -10.90 2.83 -10.78
C MET A 204 -9.86 2.20 -11.72
N GLY A 205 -10.10 2.29 -13.03
CA GLY A 205 -9.21 1.80 -14.06
C GLY A 205 -9.82 1.86 -15.45
N ALA A 206 -9.03 1.55 -16.46
CA ALA A 206 -9.52 1.35 -17.82
C ALA A 206 -10.24 -0.01 -17.93
N LYS A 207 -11.12 -0.18 -18.94
CA LYS A 207 -11.80 -1.47 -19.18
C LYS A 207 -10.83 -2.64 -19.27
N SER A 208 -9.66 -2.42 -19.87
CA SER A 208 -8.63 -3.45 -20.05
C SER A 208 -7.69 -3.62 -18.87
N LYS A 209 -7.76 -2.77 -17.83
CA LYS A 209 -6.84 -2.80 -16.70
C LYS A 209 -7.45 -2.13 -15.48
N ASN A 210 -8.19 -2.91 -14.71
CA ASN A 210 -8.73 -2.52 -13.42
C ASN A 210 -8.43 -3.60 -12.38
N PHE A 211 -7.50 -3.32 -11.49
CA PHE A 211 -7.04 -4.27 -10.46
C PHE A 211 -8.16 -4.72 -9.51
N TYR A 212 -9.12 -3.85 -9.23
CA TYR A 212 -10.26 -4.15 -8.34
C TYR A 212 -11.28 -5.03 -9.04
N ASN A 213 -11.53 -4.82 -10.33
CA ASN A 213 -12.38 -5.68 -11.15
C ASN A 213 -11.79 -7.10 -11.23
N ASP A 214 -10.50 -7.20 -11.56
CA ASP A 214 -9.77 -8.47 -11.60
C ASP A 214 -9.78 -9.18 -10.22
N TYR A 215 -9.73 -8.42 -9.14
CA TYR A 215 -9.78 -8.98 -7.79
C TYR A 215 -11.20 -9.48 -7.45
N ALA A 216 -12.24 -8.74 -7.79
CA ALA A 216 -13.64 -9.18 -7.63
C ALA A 216 -13.90 -10.49 -8.38
N LYS A 217 -13.38 -10.62 -9.61
CA LYS A 217 -13.46 -11.86 -10.39
C LYS A 217 -12.78 -13.03 -9.66
N ARG A 218 -11.57 -12.84 -9.14
CA ARG A 218 -10.88 -13.88 -8.34
C ARG A 218 -11.63 -14.26 -7.07
N LEU A 219 -12.40 -13.34 -6.49
CA LEU A 219 -13.29 -13.62 -5.37
C LEU A 219 -14.56 -14.41 -5.79
N GLY A 220 -14.76 -14.66 -7.09
CA GLY A 220 -15.89 -15.42 -7.63
C GLY A 220 -17.11 -14.56 -7.98
N TYR A 221 -16.92 -13.26 -8.16
CA TYR A 221 -17.97 -12.31 -8.57
C TYR A 221 -17.76 -11.84 -10.02
N GLU A 222 -17.49 -12.77 -10.93
CA GLU A 222 -17.11 -12.47 -12.31
C GLU A 222 -18.21 -11.74 -13.08
N GLU A 223 -19.43 -12.29 -13.09
CA GLU A 223 -20.58 -11.71 -13.76
C GLU A 223 -20.93 -10.31 -13.23
N ALA A 224 -20.97 -10.17 -11.91
CA ALA A 224 -21.24 -8.87 -11.28
C ALA A 224 -20.15 -7.86 -11.60
N ALA A 225 -18.86 -8.25 -11.56
CA ALA A 225 -17.75 -7.38 -11.86
C ALA A 225 -17.78 -6.85 -13.30
N GLU A 226 -18.15 -7.68 -14.26
CA GLU A 226 -18.31 -7.29 -15.67
C GLU A 226 -19.49 -6.33 -15.85
N THR A 227 -20.64 -6.68 -15.30
CA THR A 227 -21.85 -5.85 -15.37
C THR A 227 -21.63 -4.47 -14.76
N ILE A 228 -21.05 -4.42 -13.55
CA ILE A 228 -20.72 -3.17 -12.85
C ILE A 228 -19.77 -2.31 -13.69
N GLN A 229 -18.72 -2.91 -14.27
CA GLN A 229 -17.76 -2.15 -15.06
C GLN A 229 -18.37 -1.59 -16.33
N ASP A 230 -19.15 -2.37 -17.06
CA ASP A 230 -19.78 -1.94 -18.29
C ASP A 230 -20.79 -0.80 -18.03
N LEU A 231 -21.66 -0.94 -17.04
CA LEU A 231 -22.59 0.11 -16.65
C LEU A 231 -21.88 1.39 -16.18
N TYR A 232 -20.84 1.24 -15.37
CA TYR A 232 -20.11 2.38 -14.82
C TYR A 232 -19.40 3.19 -15.91
N LEU A 233 -18.73 2.50 -16.84
CA LEU A 233 -18.03 3.14 -17.96
C LEU A 233 -18.97 3.74 -18.99
N ASP A 234 -20.20 3.21 -19.10
CA ASP A 234 -21.29 3.79 -19.91
C ASP A 234 -21.95 5.01 -19.24
N GLY A 235 -21.47 5.42 -18.05
CA GLY A 235 -22.01 6.55 -17.29
C GLY A 235 -23.22 6.23 -16.41
N LYS A 236 -23.72 5.00 -16.42
CA LYS A 236 -24.87 4.52 -15.64
C LYS A 236 -24.48 4.11 -14.22
N LYS A 237 -23.95 5.09 -13.47
CA LYS A 237 -23.32 4.84 -12.14
C LYS A 237 -24.32 4.32 -11.09
N GLU A 238 -25.55 4.77 -11.14
CA GLU A 238 -26.61 4.31 -10.23
C GLU A 238 -26.99 2.86 -10.52
N GLU A 239 -27.16 2.50 -11.79
CA GLU A 239 -27.41 1.11 -12.20
C GLU A 239 -26.24 0.20 -11.84
N ALA A 240 -25.01 0.65 -12.06
CA ALA A 240 -23.80 -0.06 -11.65
C ALA A 240 -23.74 -0.32 -10.13
N ALA A 241 -24.26 0.60 -9.32
CA ALA A 241 -24.33 0.41 -7.87
C ALA A 241 -25.43 -0.57 -7.45
N LEU A 242 -26.44 -0.79 -8.28
CA LEU A 242 -27.52 -1.74 -7.99
C LEU A 242 -27.21 -3.18 -8.47
N ALA A 243 -26.34 -3.32 -9.46
CA ALA A 243 -25.89 -4.61 -9.96
C ALA A 243 -25.01 -5.33 -8.92
#